data_4636aabfd49be29dcacb4c9859f4cc4f
#
_entry.id   4636aabfd49be29dcacb4c9859f4cc4f
#
_cell.length_a   1.000
_cell.length_b   1.000
_cell.length_c   1.000
_cell.angle_alpha   90.00
_cell.angle_beta   90.00
_cell.angle_gamma   90.00
#
_symmetry.space_group_name_H-M   'P 1'
#
loop_
_entity.id
_entity.type
_entity.pdbx_description
1 polymer ?
#
loop_
_entity_poly.entity_id
_entity_poly.type
_entity_poly.pdbx_seq_one_letter_code
_entity_poly.pdbx_strand_id
1 'polypeptide(L)'
;MEEKKMNSQQIEGRNAVMEAFRSGKPIDKVYILDGCQDGPIRSIVREAKKHDTILNFVTKERLNQISETGRHQGVIAQAAAYEYAQVEDMLELAKQKGEDPFLILLDNIEDPHNLGAIIRTANLAGALGVIIPKHRAAGLTATVAKTSAGALNYTPVAKVTNLVKTMEELKEKGLWFVCADMDGDVMYRVNLKGPIGLVIGNEGEGVGRLVKETCDMTAAIPMKGDIDSLNASVAAGVLAYEIVRQRMS
;
A
#
# COMPACT_ATOMS: atom_id res chain seq x y z
N MET A 1 -28.14 18.34 -10.56
CA MET A 1 -27.17 17.31 -10.13
C MET A 1 -25.87 18.05 -9.80
N GLU A 2 -25.64 18.32 -8.52
CA GLU A 2 -24.42 18.97 -8.06
C GLU A 2 -23.29 17.95 -8.17
N GLU A 3 -22.32 18.24 -9.04
CA GLU A 3 -21.02 17.59 -8.99
C GLU A 3 -20.40 17.90 -7.62
N LYS A 4 -20.39 16.90 -6.73
CA LYS A 4 -19.57 16.92 -5.52
C LYS A 4 -18.13 17.17 -5.99
N LYS A 5 -17.63 18.39 -5.79
CA LYS A 5 -16.20 18.72 -5.89
C LYS A 5 -15.45 17.63 -5.12
N MET A 6 -14.72 16.80 -5.85
CA MET A 6 -13.76 15.87 -5.24
C MET A 6 -12.87 16.73 -4.35
N ASN A 7 -12.98 16.53 -3.03
CA ASN A 7 -12.14 17.22 -2.06
C ASN A 7 -10.67 16.97 -2.45
N SER A 8 -9.96 18.03 -2.80
CA SER A 8 -8.53 18.00 -3.05
C SER A 8 -7.87 17.31 -1.85
N GLN A 9 -7.17 16.20 -2.10
CA GLN A 9 -6.40 15.50 -1.07
C GLN A 9 -5.15 16.30 -0.69
N GLN A 10 -4.88 17.37 -1.40
CA GLN A 10 -3.76 18.26 -1.19
C GLN A 10 -4.17 19.42 -0.27
N ILE A 11 -3.37 19.63 0.75
CA ILE A 11 -3.56 20.69 1.76
C ILE A 11 -2.35 21.59 1.69
N GLU A 12 -2.55 22.85 1.35
CA GLU A 12 -1.48 23.83 1.14
C GLU A 12 -1.48 24.92 2.20
N GLY A 13 -0.28 25.27 2.63
CA GLY A 13 -0.04 26.35 3.59
C GLY A 13 -0.01 25.88 5.04
N ARG A 14 0.73 26.65 5.84
CA ARG A 14 1.13 26.29 7.21
C ARG A 14 -0.05 26.04 8.14
N ASN A 15 -1.01 26.94 8.14
CA ASN A 15 -2.18 26.85 9.02
C ASN A 15 -3.08 25.67 8.63
N ALA A 16 -3.31 25.48 7.32
CA ALA A 16 -4.15 24.39 6.81
C ALA A 16 -3.54 23.01 7.13
N VAL A 17 -2.23 22.86 6.93
CA VAL A 17 -1.52 21.61 7.26
C VAL A 17 -1.54 21.34 8.76
N MET A 18 -1.32 22.36 9.60
CA MET A 18 -1.38 22.20 11.06
C MET A 18 -2.80 21.83 11.52
N GLU A 19 -3.83 22.43 10.93
CA GLU A 19 -5.22 22.12 11.28
C GLU A 19 -5.61 20.72 10.84
N ALA A 20 -5.10 20.23 9.70
CA ALA A 20 -5.30 18.86 9.27
C ALA A 20 -4.73 17.85 10.27
N PHE A 21 -3.55 18.09 10.84
CA PHE A 21 -3.02 17.26 11.94
C PHE A 21 -3.89 17.31 13.20
N ARG A 22 -4.34 18.51 13.59
CA ARG A 22 -5.18 18.70 14.80
C ARG A 22 -6.56 18.03 14.67
N SER A 23 -7.12 18.03 13.48
CA SER A 23 -8.41 17.39 13.20
C SER A 23 -8.32 15.86 13.08
N GLY A 24 -7.12 15.28 13.22
CA GLY A 24 -6.92 13.83 13.08
C GLY A 24 -6.99 13.33 11.64
N LYS A 25 -6.94 14.24 10.64
CA LYS A 25 -7.00 13.83 9.24
C LYS A 25 -5.76 12.99 8.88
N PRO A 26 -5.94 11.79 8.27
CA PRO A 26 -4.82 10.95 7.90
C PRO A 26 -3.99 11.64 6.81
N ILE A 27 -2.69 11.85 7.09
CA ILE A 27 -1.75 12.49 6.18
C ILE A 27 -0.68 11.50 5.77
N ASP A 28 -0.60 11.19 4.48
CA ASP A 28 0.37 10.27 3.92
C ASP A 28 1.79 10.84 3.91
N LYS A 29 1.92 12.08 3.45
CA LYS A 29 3.22 12.76 3.35
C LYS A 29 3.10 14.27 3.40
N VAL A 30 4.17 14.90 3.88
CA VAL A 30 4.31 16.35 3.89
C VAL A 30 5.56 16.74 3.12
N TYR A 31 5.40 17.63 2.16
CA TYR A 31 6.50 18.27 1.44
C TYR A 31 6.81 19.60 2.10
N ILE A 32 8.06 19.81 2.45
CA ILE A 32 8.55 21.02 3.13
C ILE A 32 9.67 21.63 2.29
N LEU A 33 9.66 22.94 2.17
CA LEU A 33 10.75 23.69 1.53
C LEU A 33 12.07 23.41 2.28
N ASP A 34 13.06 22.92 1.55
CA ASP A 34 14.39 22.67 2.12
C ASP A 34 15.00 23.94 2.71
N GLY A 35 15.67 23.80 3.86
CA GLY A 35 16.23 24.90 4.61
C GLY A 35 15.22 25.73 5.43
N CYS A 36 13.92 25.49 5.30
CA CYS A 36 12.90 26.21 6.08
C CYS A 36 12.79 25.66 7.51
N GLN A 37 13.15 26.49 8.51
CA GLN A 37 13.21 26.09 9.93
C GLN A 37 12.52 27.07 10.87
N ASP A 38 11.59 27.87 10.39
CA ASP A 38 10.82 28.77 11.24
C ASP A 38 9.88 28.04 12.22
N GLY A 39 9.35 28.75 13.20
CA GLY A 39 8.53 28.17 14.27
C GLY A 39 7.33 27.34 13.78
N PRO A 40 6.51 27.83 12.85
CA PRO A 40 5.40 27.08 12.29
C PRO A 40 5.84 25.78 11.58
N ILE A 41 6.90 25.82 10.78
CA ILE A 41 7.43 24.62 10.09
C ILE A 41 7.97 23.61 11.11
N ARG A 42 8.70 24.03 12.14
CA ARG A 42 9.15 23.12 13.21
C ARG A 42 7.99 22.44 13.93
N SER A 43 6.88 23.16 14.12
CA SER A 43 5.68 22.59 14.74
C SER A 43 5.04 21.53 13.82
N ILE A 44 4.94 21.78 12.50
CA ILE A 44 4.46 20.81 11.52
C ILE A 44 5.35 19.57 11.48
N VAL A 45 6.68 19.74 11.47
CA VAL A 45 7.65 18.62 11.50
C VAL A 45 7.45 17.76 12.76
N ARG A 46 7.23 18.39 13.91
CA ARG A 46 6.98 17.67 15.17
C ARG A 46 5.68 16.86 15.13
N GLU A 47 4.58 17.45 14.65
CA GLU A 47 3.31 16.74 14.50
C GLU A 47 3.44 15.61 13.46
N ALA A 48 4.09 15.85 12.31
CA ALA A 48 4.32 14.82 11.31
C ALA A 48 5.11 13.62 11.88
N LYS A 49 6.15 13.87 12.69
CA LYS A 49 6.89 12.80 13.38
C LYS A 49 6.03 12.05 14.41
N LYS A 50 5.19 12.75 15.16
CA LYS A 50 4.27 12.16 16.14
C LYS A 50 3.26 11.23 15.49
N HIS A 51 2.77 11.59 14.29
CA HIS A 51 1.83 10.80 13.50
C HIS A 51 2.51 9.87 12.51
N ASP A 52 3.81 9.68 12.64
CA ASP A 52 4.62 8.84 11.74
C ASP A 52 4.42 9.15 10.24
N THR A 53 4.14 10.42 9.92
CA THR A 53 3.93 10.91 8.55
C THR A 53 5.27 11.08 7.82
N ILE A 54 5.31 10.72 6.53
CA ILE A 54 6.50 10.88 5.70
C ILE A 54 6.81 12.36 5.49
N LEU A 55 8.06 12.77 5.78
CA LEU A 55 8.58 14.11 5.54
C LEU A 55 9.51 14.10 4.33
N ASN A 56 9.20 14.92 3.33
CA ASN A 56 10.02 15.15 2.15
C ASN A 56 10.47 16.61 2.11
N PHE A 57 11.79 16.83 2.27
CA PHE A 57 12.37 18.17 2.08
C PHE A 57 12.68 18.33 0.61
N VAL A 58 12.15 19.38 -0.02
CA VAL A 58 12.20 19.59 -1.47
C VAL A 58 12.50 21.04 -1.83
N THR A 59 12.96 21.27 -3.06
CA THR A 59 13.22 22.61 -3.56
C THR A 59 11.93 23.40 -3.78
N LYS A 60 12.06 24.73 -3.89
CA LYS A 60 10.92 25.64 -4.17
C LYS A 60 10.25 25.32 -5.51
N GLU A 61 11.06 24.99 -6.50
CA GLU A 61 10.59 24.60 -7.84
C GLU A 61 9.70 23.36 -7.76
N ARG A 62 10.12 22.37 -6.95
CA ARG A 62 9.32 21.16 -6.74
C ARG A 62 8.02 21.42 -6.01
N LEU A 63 8.02 22.29 -4.99
CA LEU A 63 6.77 22.71 -4.33
C LEU A 63 5.83 23.43 -5.31
N ASN A 64 6.36 24.34 -6.13
CA ASN A 64 5.56 25.04 -7.14
C ASN A 64 4.95 24.07 -8.18
N GLN A 65 5.67 23.01 -8.56
CA GLN A 65 5.15 21.97 -9.48
C GLN A 65 4.03 21.13 -8.86
N ILE A 66 4.13 20.85 -7.56
CA ILE A 66 3.13 20.07 -6.83
C ILE A 66 1.90 20.91 -6.51
N SER A 67 2.10 22.21 -6.23
CA SER A 67 1.04 23.13 -5.74
C SER A 67 -0.07 23.30 -6.77
N GLU A 68 -1.31 23.14 -6.33
CA GLU A 68 -2.52 23.42 -7.11
C GLU A 68 -2.92 24.91 -7.05
N THR A 69 -2.64 25.58 -5.92
CA THR A 69 -3.10 26.95 -5.66
C THR A 69 -2.01 28.01 -5.80
N GLY A 70 -0.73 27.61 -5.83
CA GLY A 70 0.44 28.48 -5.78
C GLY A 70 0.66 29.16 -4.42
N ARG A 71 -0.14 28.82 -3.39
CA ARG A 71 -0.10 29.48 -2.06
C ARG A 71 0.42 28.57 -0.95
N HIS A 72 1.34 27.67 -1.27
CA HIS A 72 1.83 26.62 -0.37
C HIS A 72 2.62 27.11 0.85
N GLN A 73 3.11 28.36 0.89
CA GLN A 73 3.87 28.93 2.04
C GLN A 73 5.03 28.04 2.53
N GLY A 74 5.66 27.27 1.63
CA GLY A 74 6.75 26.36 1.93
C GLY A 74 6.34 24.98 2.47
N VAL A 75 5.04 24.65 2.48
CA VAL A 75 4.55 23.34 2.92
C VAL A 75 3.29 22.90 2.17
N ILE A 76 3.27 21.61 1.80
CA ILE A 76 2.12 20.93 1.19
C ILE A 76 1.98 19.57 1.87
N ALA A 77 0.78 19.22 2.33
CA ALA A 77 0.46 17.88 2.81
C ALA A 77 -0.45 17.15 1.82
N GLN A 78 -0.21 15.85 1.68
CA GLN A 78 -1.11 14.94 0.97
C GLN A 78 -1.88 14.12 1.99
N ALA A 79 -3.18 14.32 2.07
CA ALA A 79 -4.06 13.53 2.91
C ALA A 79 -4.41 12.21 2.20
N ALA A 80 -4.54 11.14 2.98
CA ALA A 80 -5.13 9.90 2.48
C ALA A 80 -6.62 10.10 2.21
N ALA A 81 -7.14 9.45 1.16
CA ALA A 81 -8.57 9.45 0.86
C ALA A 81 -9.36 8.54 1.78
N TYR A 82 -8.68 7.56 2.38
CA TYR A 82 -9.23 6.53 3.25
C TYR A 82 -8.33 6.33 4.47
N GLU A 83 -8.90 5.90 5.56
CA GLU A 83 -8.17 5.50 6.75
C GLU A 83 -7.44 4.17 6.51
N TYR A 84 -6.24 4.05 7.09
CA TYR A 84 -5.52 2.79 7.10
C TYR A 84 -6.01 1.91 8.25
N ALA A 85 -6.20 0.63 7.98
CA ALA A 85 -6.51 -0.38 8.98
C ALA A 85 -5.24 -0.84 9.72
N GLN A 86 -5.44 -1.52 10.85
CA GLN A 86 -4.38 -2.26 11.51
C GLN A 86 -4.31 -3.69 10.95
N VAL A 87 -3.13 -4.29 10.98
CA VAL A 87 -2.95 -5.70 10.53
C VAL A 87 -3.77 -6.66 11.39
N GLU A 88 -3.88 -6.35 12.67
CA GLU A 88 -4.67 -7.11 13.65
C GLU A 88 -6.16 -7.19 13.27
N ASP A 89 -6.72 -6.12 12.72
CA ASP A 89 -8.12 -6.08 12.30
C ASP A 89 -8.41 -7.11 11.20
N MET A 90 -7.42 -7.33 10.30
CA MET A 90 -7.54 -8.32 9.23
C MET A 90 -7.55 -9.75 9.76
N LEU A 91 -6.73 -10.04 10.78
CA LEU A 91 -6.70 -11.36 11.43
C LEU A 91 -7.96 -11.61 12.26
N GLU A 92 -8.47 -10.58 12.91
CA GLU A 92 -9.72 -10.69 13.65
C GLU A 92 -10.90 -10.97 12.69
N LEU A 93 -10.90 -10.34 11.51
CA LEU A 93 -11.88 -10.63 10.47
C LEU A 93 -11.82 -12.10 10.01
N ALA A 94 -10.62 -12.69 9.88
CA ALA A 94 -10.45 -14.12 9.58
C ALA A 94 -11.13 -15.00 10.62
N LYS A 95 -10.88 -14.72 11.92
CA LYS A 95 -11.49 -15.46 13.02
C LYS A 95 -13.00 -15.36 13.02
N GLN A 96 -13.53 -14.15 12.81
CA GLN A 96 -14.98 -13.92 12.76
C GLN A 96 -15.66 -14.67 11.62
N LYS A 97 -14.98 -14.82 10.48
CA LYS A 97 -15.47 -15.59 9.33
C LYS A 97 -15.25 -17.10 9.47
N GLY A 98 -14.38 -17.54 10.38
CA GLY A 98 -13.97 -18.94 10.49
C GLY A 98 -13.19 -19.43 9.28
N GLU A 99 -12.45 -18.53 8.63
CA GLU A 99 -11.67 -18.81 7.41
C GLU A 99 -10.18 -18.66 7.67
N ASP A 100 -9.37 -19.42 6.94
CA ASP A 100 -7.93 -19.23 6.92
C ASP A 100 -7.60 -17.84 6.35
N PRO A 101 -6.75 -17.03 7.01
CA PRO A 101 -6.39 -15.72 6.53
C PRO A 101 -5.71 -15.81 5.15
N PHE A 102 -6.13 -14.92 4.26
CA PHE A 102 -5.46 -14.62 3.00
C PHE A 102 -5.17 -13.12 2.94
N LEU A 103 -3.88 -12.76 2.89
CA LEU A 103 -3.42 -11.38 2.82
C LEU A 103 -2.57 -11.17 1.56
N ILE A 104 -2.60 -9.97 1.00
CA ILE A 104 -1.68 -9.57 -0.07
C ILE A 104 -0.72 -8.52 0.47
N LEU A 105 0.57 -8.77 0.34
CA LEU A 105 1.63 -7.86 0.75
C LEU A 105 2.31 -7.28 -0.49
N LEU A 106 2.49 -5.98 -0.51
CA LEU A 106 3.07 -5.28 -1.66
C LEU A 106 4.43 -4.72 -1.29
N ASP A 107 5.43 -4.99 -2.10
CA ASP A 107 6.77 -4.44 -1.94
C ASP A 107 7.13 -3.57 -3.15
N ASN A 108 7.48 -2.30 -2.91
CA ASN A 108 7.83 -1.32 -3.94
C ASN A 108 6.74 -1.05 -5.02
N ILE A 109 5.46 -1.19 -4.70
CA ILE A 109 4.36 -0.82 -5.61
C ILE A 109 4.04 0.67 -5.47
N GLU A 110 4.65 1.49 -6.33
CA GLU A 110 4.54 2.96 -6.28
C GLU A 110 3.49 3.53 -7.23
N ASP A 111 3.04 2.76 -8.23
CA ASP A 111 1.99 3.18 -9.13
C ASP A 111 0.60 3.04 -8.47
N PRO A 112 -0.16 4.15 -8.33
CA PRO A 112 -1.50 4.12 -7.75
C PRO A 112 -2.51 3.33 -8.59
N HIS A 113 -2.28 3.15 -9.90
CA HIS A 113 -3.13 2.32 -10.74
C HIS A 113 -2.95 0.84 -10.40
N ASN A 114 -1.70 0.39 -10.22
CA ASN A 114 -1.42 -0.97 -9.77
C ASN A 114 -2.00 -1.24 -8.39
N LEU A 115 -1.78 -0.35 -7.42
CA LEU A 115 -2.34 -0.50 -6.07
C LEU A 115 -3.87 -0.62 -6.11
N GLY A 116 -4.55 0.27 -6.84
CA GLY A 116 -6.01 0.22 -6.94
C GLY A 116 -6.53 -1.06 -7.60
N ALA A 117 -5.88 -1.53 -8.67
CA ALA A 117 -6.22 -2.78 -9.34
C ALA A 117 -5.99 -4.00 -8.43
N ILE A 118 -4.89 -4.02 -7.66
CA ILE A 118 -4.59 -5.09 -6.70
C ILE A 118 -5.62 -5.11 -5.57
N ILE A 119 -6.00 -3.97 -5.01
CA ILE A 119 -7.05 -3.89 -3.98
C ILE A 119 -8.38 -4.44 -4.50
N ARG A 120 -8.74 -4.11 -5.75
CA ARG A 120 -9.94 -4.66 -6.39
C ARG A 120 -9.85 -6.17 -6.54
N THR A 121 -8.74 -6.68 -7.00
CA THR A 121 -8.47 -8.13 -7.11
C THR A 121 -8.52 -8.81 -5.74
N ALA A 122 -7.87 -8.22 -4.72
CA ALA A 122 -7.88 -8.72 -3.36
C ALA A 122 -9.31 -8.91 -2.83
N ASN A 123 -10.16 -7.89 -3.02
CA ASN A 123 -11.57 -7.97 -2.67
C ASN A 123 -12.28 -9.15 -3.33
N LEU A 124 -12.15 -9.27 -4.65
CA LEU A 124 -12.83 -10.30 -5.43
C LEU A 124 -12.30 -11.71 -5.20
N ALA A 125 -11.03 -11.84 -4.85
CA ALA A 125 -10.39 -13.11 -4.49
C ALA A 125 -10.60 -13.51 -3.01
N GLY A 126 -11.30 -12.69 -2.22
CA GLY A 126 -11.56 -12.96 -0.81
C GLY A 126 -10.35 -12.73 0.10
N ALA A 127 -9.34 -11.97 -0.33
CA ALA A 127 -8.28 -11.55 0.57
C ALA A 127 -8.85 -10.62 1.64
N LEU A 128 -8.42 -10.81 2.89
CA LEU A 128 -8.92 -10.08 4.05
C LEU A 128 -8.33 -8.67 4.17
N GLY A 129 -7.26 -8.40 3.41
CA GLY A 129 -6.66 -7.08 3.35
C GLY A 129 -5.38 -7.04 2.52
N VAL A 130 -4.92 -5.81 2.30
CA VAL A 130 -3.68 -5.51 1.59
C VAL A 130 -2.74 -4.79 2.55
N ILE A 131 -1.47 -5.21 2.61
CA ILE A 131 -0.45 -4.60 3.43
C ILE A 131 0.56 -3.90 2.52
N ILE A 132 0.82 -2.62 2.77
CA ILE A 132 1.80 -1.82 2.03
C ILE A 132 2.88 -1.27 2.97
N PRO A 133 4.12 -1.11 2.51
CA PRO A 133 5.13 -0.42 3.29
C PRO A 133 4.87 1.08 3.34
N LYS A 134 5.39 1.75 4.37
CA LYS A 134 5.32 3.20 4.52
C LYS A 134 6.06 3.95 3.43
N HIS A 135 7.21 3.44 3.02
CA HIS A 135 8.06 4.01 1.99
C HIS A 135 8.01 3.16 0.72
N ARG A 136 8.26 3.76 -0.44
CA ARG A 136 8.26 3.09 -1.74
C ARG A 136 6.93 2.38 -2.03
N ALA A 137 5.83 3.03 -1.70
CA ALA A 137 4.49 2.56 -1.98
C ALA A 137 3.57 3.73 -2.34
N ALA A 138 2.60 3.47 -3.20
CA ALA A 138 1.49 4.37 -3.41
C ALA A 138 0.66 4.46 -2.12
N GLY A 139 0.24 5.67 -1.72
CA GLY A 139 -0.73 5.86 -0.66
C GLY A 139 -2.18 5.74 -1.16
N LEU A 140 -3.15 5.76 -0.25
CA LEU A 140 -4.58 5.70 -0.57
C LEU A 140 -5.09 7.04 -1.15
N THR A 141 -4.67 7.33 -2.36
CA THR A 141 -5.01 8.56 -3.10
C THR A 141 -6.38 8.48 -3.79
N ALA A 142 -6.88 9.61 -4.33
CA ALA A 142 -8.08 9.63 -5.17
C ALA A 142 -7.95 8.73 -6.40
N THR A 143 -6.75 8.61 -6.97
CA THR A 143 -6.48 7.70 -8.09
C THR A 143 -6.68 6.25 -7.66
N VAL A 144 -6.14 5.83 -6.50
CA VAL A 144 -6.35 4.49 -5.94
C VAL A 144 -7.82 4.23 -5.65
N ALA A 145 -8.52 5.20 -5.06
CA ALA A 145 -9.97 5.10 -4.82
C ALA A 145 -10.75 4.88 -6.12
N LYS A 146 -10.40 5.60 -7.18
CA LYS A 146 -11.03 5.46 -8.50
C LYS A 146 -10.71 4.12 -9.16
N THR A 147 -9.45 3.71 -9.16
CA THR A 147 -9.00 2.48 -9.84
C THR A 147 -9.42 1.21 -9.11
N SER A 148 -9.60 1.27 -7.78
CA SER A 148 -10.15 0.17 -7.00
C SER A 148 -11.67 -0.05 -7.22
N ALA A 149 -12.34 0.84 -7.96
CA ALA A 149 -13.77 0.75 -8.30
C ALA A 149 -14.66 0.47 -7.07
N GLY A 150 -14.37 1.11 -5.94
CA GLY A 150 -15.11 0.97 -4.69
C GLY A 150 -14.65 -0.15 -3.77
N ALA A 151 -13.70 -1.00 -4.17
CA ALA A 151 -13.20 -2.10 -3.34
C ALA A 151 -12.55 -1.61 -2.02
N LEU A 152 -11.99 -0.40 -1.99
CA LEU A 152 -11.47 0.23 -0.76
C LEU A 152 -12.49 0.36 0.38
N ASN A 153 -13.80 0.35 0.08
CA ASN A 153 -14.82 0.39 1.11
C ASN A 153 -14.99 -0.95 1.85
N TYR A 154 -14.44 -2.03 1.29
CA TYR A 154 -14.65 -3.40 1.77
C TYR A 154 -13.33 -4.14 2.06
N THR A 155 -12.22 -3.65 1.53
CA THR A 155 -10.90 -4.28 1.67
C THR A 155 -9.99 -3.39 2.52
N PRO A 156 -9.71 -3.77 3.76
CA PRO A 156 -8.79 -3.04 4.62
C PRO A 156 -7.40 -2.94 3.99
N VAL A 157 -6.78 -1.78 4.11
CA VAL A 157 -5.38 -1.59 3.71
C VAL A 157 -4.59 -1.15 4.93
N ALA A 158 -3.58 -1.93 5.32
CA ALA A 158 -2.67 -1.57 6.40
C ALA A 158 -1.37 -0.99 5.84
N LYS A 159 -0.81 -0.01 6.56
CA LYS A 159 0.45 0.65 6.21
C LYS A 159 1.47 0.39 7.31
N VAL A 160 2.53 -0.32 6.98
CA VAL A 160 3.52 -0.79 7.96
C VAL A 160 4.89 -0.15 7.75
N THR A 161 5.62 0.08 8.84
CA THR A 161 6.95 0.69 8.78
C THR A 161 8.01 -0.29 8.26
N ASN A 162 7.87 -1.57 8.58
CA ASN A 162 8.82 -2.62 8.20
C ASN A 162 8.06 -3.89 7.77
N LEU A 163 8.08 -4.17 6.47
CA LEU A 163 7.36 -5.31 5.91
C LEU A 163 7.90 -6.64 6.40
N VAL A 164 9.24 -6.80 6.49
CA VAL A 164 9.90 -8.02 6.99
C VAL A 164 9.46 -8.32 8.43
N LYS A 165 9.55 -7.33 9.32
CA LYS A 165 9.13 -7.49 10.71
C LYS A 165 7.64 -7.87 10.81
N THR A 166 6.79 -7.24 10.00
CA THR A 166 5.36 -7.59 9.96
C THR A 166 5.14 -9.02 9.49
N MET A 167 5.90 -9.49 8.49
CA MET A 167 5.84 -10.88 8.03
C MET A 167 6.27 -11.85 9.14
N GLU A 168 7.36 -11.57 9.88
CA GLU A 168 7.82 -12.38 11.00
C GLU A 168 6.74 -12.48 12.08
N GLU A 169 6.13 -11.36 12.47
CA GLU A 169 5.03 -11.33 13.45
C GLU A 169 3.79 -12.11 12.97
N LEU A 170 3.50 -12.10 11.68
CA LEU A 170 2.40 -12.87 11.08
C LEU A 170 2.74 -14.37 11.00
N LYS A 171 4.01 -14.75 10.77
CA LYS A 171 4.47 -16.14 10.85
C LYS A 171 4.29 -16.73 12.25
N GLU A 172 4.59 -15.97 13.29
CA GLU A 172 4.32 -16.38 14.68
C GLU A 172 2.82 -16.66 14.93
N LYS A 173 1.94 -16.02 14.12
CA LYS A 173 0.49 -16.25 14.15
C LYS A 173 0.02 -17.35 13.18
N GLY A 174 0.96 -18.05 12.55
CA GLY A 174 0.70 -19.23 11.71
C GLY A 174 0.51 -18.97 10.23
N LEU A 175 0.81 -17.77 9.71
CA LEU A 175 0.77 -17.51 8.27
C LEU A 175 2.04 -18.01 7.58
N TRP A 176 1.87 -18.50 6.36
CA TRP A 176 2.94 -18.78 5.40
C TRP A 176 2.99 -17.70 4.33
N PHE A 177 4.18 -17.42 3.83
CA PHE A 177 4.36 -16.41 2.81
C PHE A 177 4.86 -17.01 1.50
N VAL A 178 4.19 -16.67 0.40
CA VAL A 178 4.59 -17.01 -0.96
C VAL A 178 5.00 -15.75 -1.71
N CYS A 179 6.23 -15.77 -2.25
CA CYS A 179 6.77 -14.70 -3.10
C CYS A 179 6.39 -14.96 -4.56
N ALA A 180 5.86 -13.96 -5.24
CA ALA A 180 5.71 -13.97 -6.69
C ALA A 180 7.06 -13.64 -7.34
N ASP A 181 7.70 -14.63 -7.97
CA ASP A 181 9.00 -14.46 -8.61
C ASP A 181 9.20 -15.51 -9.69
N MET A 182 9.87 -15.15 -10.80
CA MET A 182 10.08 -16.04 -11.94
C MET A 182 11.01 -17.21 -11.65
N ASP A 183 11.90 -17.08 -10.66
CA ASP A 183 12.85 -18.11 -10.24
C ASP A 183 12.22 -19.17 -9.33
N GLY A 184 10.91 -19.05 -9.03
CA GLY A 184 10.20 -19.97 -8.15
C GLY A 184 9.72 -21.26 -8.86
N ASP A 185 9.12 -22.13 -8.05
CA ASP A 185 8.38 -23.27 -8.58
C ASP A 185 7.13 -22.81 -9.34
N VAL A 186 6.77 -23.53 -10.39
CA VAL A 186 5.53 -23.23 -11.13
C VAL A 186 4.34 -23.22 -10.17
N MET A 187 3.56 -22.16 -10.15
CA MET A 187 2.48 -21.92 -9.19
C MET A 187 1.50 -23.08 -8.99
N TYR A 188 1.30 -23.90 -10.03
CA TYR A 188 0.43 -25.07 -9.98
C TYR A 188 0.98 -26.22 -9.11
N ARG A 189 2.28 -26.17 -8.76
CA ARG A 189 2.98 -27.17 -7.93
C ARG A 189 3.22 -26.68 -6.50
N VAL A 190 3.03 -25.41 -6.24
CA VAL A 190 3.17 -24.82 -4.91
C VAL A 190 1.87 -25.04 -4.13
N ASN A 191 1.98 -25.46 -2.87
CA ASN A 191 0.80 -25.55 -1.99
C ASN A 191 0.42 -24.17 -1.50
N LEU A 192 -0.70 -23.64 -1.98
CA LEU A 192 -1.22 -22.32 -1.65
C LEU A 192 -2.48 -22.39 -0.77
N LYS A 193 -2.70 -23.52 -0.09
CA LYS A 193 -3.81 -23.70 0.88
C LYS A 193 -3.43 -23.19 2.27
N GLY A 194 -4.44 -22.98 3.12
CA GLY A 194 -4.27 -22.57 4.50
C GLY A 194 -4.00 -21.06 4.68
N PRO A 195 -3.52 -20.64 5.86
CA PRO A 195 -3.22 -19.25 6.19
C PRO A 195 -2.06 -18.71 5.34
N ILE A 196 -2.31 -17.79 4.39
CA ILE A 196 -1.30 -17.41 3.41
C ILE A 196 -1.21 -15.90 3.20
N GLY A 197 0.02 -15.39 3.05
CA GLY A 197 0.36 -14.06 2.58
C GLY A 197 1.00 -14.13 1.19
N LEU A 198 0.36 -13.55 0.17
CA LEU A 198 0.91 -13.42 -1.17
C LEU A 198 1.73 -12.13 -1.27
N VAL A 199 3.01 -12.24 -1.57
CA VAL A 199 3.93 -11.11 -1.69
C VAL A 199 4.18 -10.79 -3.15
N ILE A 200 3.87 -9.54 -3.54
CA ILE A 200 4.01 -9.02 -4.90
C ILE A 200 5.01 -7.86 -4.91
N GLY A 201 5.99 -7.94 -5.78
CA GLY A 201 6.95 -6.86 -6.04
C GLY A 201 6.60 -6.02 -7.26
N ASN A 202 7.40 -4.97 -7.52
CA ASN A 202 7.25 -4.17 -8.74
C ASN A 202 7.74 -4.93 -9.98
N GLU A 203 7.39 -4.41 -11.16
CA GLU A 203 7.69 -5.04 -12.45
C GLU A 203 9.20 -5.06 -12.80
N GLY A 204 9.96 -4.11 -12.28
CA GLY A 204 11.39 -3.95 -12.62
C GLY A 204 12.32 -4.71 -11.68
N GLU A 205 12.20 -4.45 -10.38
CA GLU A 205 13.12 -5.00 -9.36
C GLU A 205 12.55 -6.26 -8.68
N GLY A 206 11.27 -6.57 -8.89
CA GLY A 206 10.58 -7.65 -8.21
C GLY A 206 10.41 -7.39 -6.71
N VAL A 207 10.44 -8.46 -5.93
CA VAL A 207 10.40 -8.40 -4.46
C VAL A 207 11.80 -8.20 -3.92
N GLY A 208 11.97 -7.25 -3.00
CA GLY A 208 13.26 -6.96 -2.37
C GLY A 208 13.87 -8.17 -1.66
N ARG A 209 15.20 -8.27 -1.71
CA ARG A 209 15.95 -9.44 -1.23
C ARG A 209 15.53 -9.92 0.17
N LEU A 210 15.47 -9.03 1.15
CA LEU A 210 15.11 -9.40 2.53
C LEU A 210 13.66 -9.88 2.66
N VAL A 211 12.76 -9.29 1.91
CA VAL A 211 11.34 -9.71 1.86
C VAL A 211 11.23 -11.09 1.22
N LYS A 212 11.94 -11.33 0.10
CA LYS A 212 11.99 -12.63 -0.58
C LYS A 212 12.59 -13.72 0.33
N GLU A 213 13.71 -13.43 1.03
CA GLU A 213 14.36 -14.35 1.99
C GLU A 213 13.44 -14.68 3.19
N THR A 214 12.49 -13.78 3.53
CA THR A 214 11.52 -14.02 4.60
C THR A 214 10.35 -14.88 4.14
N CYS A 215 10.10 -15.02 2.85
CA CYS A 215 9.05 -15.89 2.33
C CYS A 215 9.41 -17.36 2.52
N ASP A 216 8.39 -18.21 2.71
CA ASP A 216 8.55 -19.66 2.90
C ASP A 216 8.59 -20.40 1.58
N MET A 217 7.97 -19.80 0.54
CA MET A 217 7.83 -20.39 -0.79
C MET A 217 7.97 -19.30 -1.85
N THR A 218 8.32 -19.71 -3.06
CA THR A 218 8.35 -18.83 -4.22
C THR A 218 7.54 -19.48 -5.34
N ALA A 219 6.61 -18.73 -5.94
CA ALA A 219 5.73 -19.21 -6.99
C ALA A 219 5.95 -18.42 -8.27
N ALA A 220 6.22 -19.13 -9.36
CA ALA A 220 6.38 -18.57 -10.69
C ALA A 220 5.11 -18.76 -11.53
N ILE A 221 4.72 -17.71 -12.25
CA ILE A 221 3.71 -17.79 -13.30
C ILE A 221 4.42 -18.27 -14.57
N PRO A 222 3.98 -19.35 -15.22
CA PRO A 222 4.64 -19.86 -16.43
C PRO A 222 4.54 -18.85 -17.56
N MET A 223 5.68 -18.35 -18.05
CA MET A 223 5.75 -17.48 -19.20
C MET A 223 6.08 -18.28 -20.47
N LYS A 224 5.51 -17.88 -21.62
CA LYS A 224 5.75 -18.50 -22.92
C LYS A 224 6.15 -17.50 -24.00
N GLY A 225 6.15 -16.23 -23.69
CA GLY A 225 6.52 -15.16 -24.61
C GLY A 225 7.95 -14.69 -24.41
N ASP A 226 8.33 -13.67 -25.19
CA ASP A 226 9.67 -13.07 -25.17
C ASP A 226 9.83 -12.00 -24.07
N ILE A 227 8.76 -11.67 -23.37
CA ILE A 227 8.76 -10.72 -22.25
C ILE A 227 8.80 -11.49 -20.94
N ASP A 228 9.70 -11.07 -20.03
CA ASP A 228 10.05 -11.80 -18.82
C ASP A 228 9.06 -11.62 -17.68
N SER A 229 8.23 -10.58 -17.70
CA SER A 229 7.37 -10.24 -16.57
C SER A 229 5.97 -9.76 -16.97
N LEU A 230 4.99 -10.02 -16.12
CA LEU A 230 3.67 -9.41 -16.18
C LEU A 230 3.67 -8.08 -15.40
N ASN A 231 2.71 -7.21 -15.73
CA ASN A 231 2.38 -6.09 -14.84
C ASN A 231 2.04 -6.61 -13.44
N ALA A 232 2.48 -5.89 -12.38
CA ALA A 232 2.35 -6.33 -10.99
C ALA A 232 0.89 -6.64 -10.60
N SER A 233 -0.07 -5.84 -11.05
CA SER A 233 -1.49 -6.09 -10.75
C SER A 233 -2.06 -7.31 -11.47
N VAL A 234 -1.54 -7.61 -12.65
CA VAL A 234 -1.90 -8.83 -13.40
C VAL A 234 -1.32 -10.06 -12.71
N ALA A 235 -0.03 -10.03 -12.34
CA ALA A 235 0.61 -11.11 -11.60
C ALA A 235 -0.11 -11.39 -10.27
N ALA A 236 -0.46 -10.33 -9.52
CA ALA A 236 -1.27 -10.45 -8.31
C ALA A 236 -2.61 -11.14 -8.58
N GLY A 237 -3.27 -10.80 -9.68
CA GLY A 237 -4.54 -11.41 -10.07
C GLY A 237 -4.41 -12.90 -10.38
N VAL A 238 -3.42 -13.27 -11.17
CA VAL A 238 -3.18 -14.69 -11.56
C VAL A 238 -2.91 -15.55 -10.32
N LEU A 239 -1.99 -15.11 -9.43
CA LEU A 239 -1.63 -15.87 -8.23
C LEU A 239 -2.74 -15.85 -7.18
N ALA A 240 -3.46 -14.74 -6.99
CA ALA A 240 -4.61 -14.68 -6.08
C ALA A 240 -5.70 -15.69 -6.49
N TYR A 241 -6.00 -15.79 -7.77
CA TYR A 241 -7.00 -16.74 -8.26
C TYR A 241 -6.50 -18.20 -8.29
N GLU A 242 -5.20 -18.45 -8.36
CA GLU A 242 -4.66 -19.78 -8.10
C GLU A 242 -4.83 -20.17 -6.62
N ILE A 243 -4.65 -19.24 -5.68
CA ILE A 243 -4.97 -19.46 -4.26
C ILE A 243 -6.47 -19.80 -4.11
N VAL A 244 -7.35 -19.03 -4.74
CA VAL A 244 -8.80 -19.28 -4.73
C VAL A 244 -9.11 -20.68 -5.28
N ARG A 245 -8.55 -21.02 -6.45
CA ARG A 245 -8.76 -22.34 -7.07
C ARG A 245 -8.36 -23.48 -6.14
N GLN A 246 -7.19 -23.37 -5.49
CA GLN A 246 -6.71 -24.42 -4.57
C GLN A 246 -7.55 -24.52 -3.30
N ARG A 247 -8.10 -23.43 -2.80
CA ARG A 247 -8.97 -23.41 -1.62
C ARG A 247 -10.37 -23.96 -1.89
N MET A 248 -10.82 -23.94 -3.16
CA MET A 248 -12.11 -24.49 -3.58
C MET A 248 -12.06 -25.98 -3.92
N SER A 249 -10.86 -26.57 -4.02
CA SER A 249 -10.62 -27.98 -4.32
C SER A 249 -10.15 -28.73 -3.07
#